data_107e265249c3ec43c05710a3ca058452
#
_entry.id   107e265249c3ec43c05710a3ca058452
#
_cell.length_a   1.000
_cell.length_b   1.000
_cell.length_c   1.000
_cell.angle_alpha   90.00
_cell.angle_beta   90.00
_cell.angle_gamma   90.00
#
_symmetry.space_group_name_H-M   'P 1'
#
loop_
_entity.id
_entity.type
_entity.pdbx_description
1 polymer ?
#
loop_
_entity_poly.entity_id
_entity_poly.type
_entity_poly.pdbx_seq_one_letter_code
_entity_poly.pdbx_strand_id
1 'polypeptide(L)'
;MVVVAIVAILAVMAAPSYRDLIERNRLRGAADDVLSLIANTRGQAVKNGLDARIVSTTGAIWCVGANGAAVPAGGVAAGDPAACACETGNSCRMQSGEGTLVESVIPRGKHPRVTMAAGSAFIIDGKLGTARSGTGAGAIVNPGAIRLTSENYEIRVDVTPLGQATLCTPNSMAGITPC
;
A
#
# COMPACT_ATOMS: atom_id res chain seq x y z
N MET A 1 -2.05 -42.75 -28.70
CA MET A 1 -3.36 -42.21 -28.30
C MET A 1 -3.59 -42.24 -26.78
N VAL A 2 -3.35 -43.37 -26.07
CA VAL A 2 -3.59 -43.52 -24.62
C VAL A 2 -2.78 -42.50 -23.78
N VAL A 3 -1.51 -42.28 -24.11
CA VAL A 3 -0.65 -41.33 -23.38
C VAL A 3 -1.18 -39.90 -23.42
N VAL A 4 -1.69 -39.45 -24.58
CA VAL A 4 -2.27 -38.11 -24.76
C VAL A 4 -3.53 -37.95 -23.90
N ALA A 5 -4.35 -39.01 -23.82
CA ALA A 5 -5.55 -38.98 -22.95
C ALA A 5 -5.20 -38.86 -21.47
N ILE A 6 -4.18 -39.56 -21.01
CA ILE A 6 -3.73 -39.46 -19.60
C ILE A 6 -3.20 -38.05 -19.28
N VAL A 7 -2.36 -37.48 -20.15
CA VAL A 7 -1.83 -36.13 -19.97
C VAL A 7 -2.94 -35.09 -19.94
N ALA A 8 -3.96 -35.21 -20.80
CA ALA A 8 -5.10 -34.32 -20.82
C ALA A 8 -5.89 -34.35 -19.50
N ILE A 9 -6.13 -35.54 -18.93
CA ILE A 9 -6.82 -35.70 -17.65
C ILE A 9 -6.02 -35.06 -16.52
N LEU A 10 -4.71 -35.28 -16.46
CA LEU A 10 -3.84 -34.70 -15.45
C LEU A 10 -3.79 -33.15 -15.56
N ALA A 11 -3.75 -32.60 -16.78
CA ALA A 11 -3.77 -31.16 -17.02
C ALA A 11 -5.06 -30.50 -16.54
N VAL A 12 -6.21 -31.13 -16.73
CA VAL A 12 -7.51 -30.62 -16.25
C VAL A 12 -7.57 -30.58 -14.72
N MET A 13 -7.00 -31.58 -14.05
CA MET A 13 -6.96 -31.62 -12.57
C MET A 13 -5.99 -30.59 -11.97
N ALA A 14 -4.90 -30.27 -12.68
CA ALA A 14 -3.90 -29.29 -12.21
C ALA A 14 -4.36 -27.82 -12.37
N ALA A 15 -5.24 -27.54 -13.32
CA ALA A 15 -5.64 -26.17 -13.66
C ALA A 15 -6.30 -25.38 -12.50
N PRO A 16 -7.20 -25.92 -11.67
CA PRO A 16 -7.83 -25.17 -10.59
C PRO A 16 -6.84 -24.78 -9.50
N SER A 17 -5.93 -25.69 -9.12
CA SER A 17 -4.91 -25.42 -8.10
C SER A 17 -3.93 -24.30 -8.53
N TYR A 18 -3.60 -24.26 -9.81
CA TYR A 18 -2.71 -23.23 -10.37
C TYR A 18 -3.35 -21.83 -10.37
N ARG A 19 -4.65 -21.74 -10.63
CA ARG A 19 -5.39 -20.46 -10.57
C ARG A 19 -5.39 -19.86 -9.16
N ASP A 20 -5.66 -20.68 -8.16
CA ASP A 20 -5.65 -20.31 -6.77
C ASP A 20 -4.28 -19.78 -6.31
N LEU A 21 -3.21 -20.47 -6.72
CA LEU A 21 -1.83 -20.03 -6.44
C LEU A 21 -1.52 -18.66 -7.04
N ILE A 22 -1.91 -18.44 -8.31
CA ILE A 22 -1.71 -17.13 -8.99
C ILE A 22 -2.48 -16.02 -8.27
N GLU A 23 -3.73 -16.28 -7.88
CA GLU A 23 -4.57 -15.32 -7.18
C GLU A 23 -3.92 -14.87 -5.87
N ARG A 24 -3.51 -15.83 -5.03
CA ARG A 24 -2.80 -15.56 -3.77
C ARG A 24 -1.52 -14.76 -3.99
N ASN A 25 -0.71 -15.14 -4.96
CA ASN A 25 0.55 -14.45 -5.26
C ASN A 25 0.34 -13.01 -5.74
N ARG A 26 -0.69 -12.76 -6.55
CA ARG A 26 -1.05 -11.41 -7.01
C ARG A 26 -1.51 -10.53 -5.85
N LEU A 27 -2.39 -11.06 -5.01
CA LEU A 27 -2.89 -10.32 -3.85
C LEU A 27 -1.76 -10.01 -2.86
N ARG A 28 -0.88 -10.99 -2.62
CA ARG A 28 0.30 -10.81 -1.77
C ARG A 28 1.26 -9.77 -2.35
N GLY A 29 1.56 -9.84 -3.64
CA GLY A 29 2.41 -8.84 -4.30
C GLY A 29 1.84 -7.42 -4.23
N ALA A 30 0.52 -7.27 -4.33
CA ALA A 30 -0.13 -5.98 -4.14
C ALA A 30 -0.01 -5.46 -2.70
N ALA A 31 -0.17 -6.35 -1.70
CA ALA A 31 -0.01 -6.00 -0.29
C ALA A 31 1.44 -5.65 0.07
N ASP A 32 2.41 -6.40 -0.46
CA ASP A 32 3.85 -6.15 -0.28
C ASP A 32 4.27 -4.80 -0.88
N ASP A 33 3.72 -4.42 -2.04
CA ASP A 33 3.96 -3.10 -2.64
C ASP A 33 3.42 -1.96 -1.75
N VAL A 34 2.21 -2.12 -1.20
CA VAL A 34 1.63 -1.15 -0.27
C VAL A 34 2.49 -1.02 0.99
N LEU A 35 2.90 -2.15 1.55
CA LEU A 35 3.75 -2.21 2.74
C LEU A 35 5.10 -1.53 2.48
N SER A 36 5.71 -1.80 1.34
CA SER A 36 6.97 -1.18 0.90
C SER A 36 6.84 0.33 0.74
N LEU A 37 5.73 0.81 0.13
CA LEU A 37 5.48 2.24 -0.03
C LEU A 37 5.34 2.92 1.34
N ILE A 38 4.62 2.32 2.29
CA ILE A 38 4.48 2.86 3.65
C ILE A 38 5.83 2.91 4.36
N ALA A 39 6.60 1.81 4.31
CA ALA A 39 7.91 1.72 4.94
C ALA A 39 8.91 2.73 4.35
N ASN A 40 8.96 2.85 3.03
CA ASN A 40 9.81 3.82 2.32
C ASN A 40 9.40 5.25 2.65
N THR A 41 8.10 5.55 2.65
CA THR A 41 7.57 6.87 3.01
C THR A 41 7.97 7.25 4.43
N ARG A 42 7.84 6.32 5.38
CA ARG A 42 8.28 6.52 6.77
C ARG A 42 9.78 6.80 6.86
N GLY A 43 10.59 6.00 6.17
CA GLY A 43 12.04 6.20 6.12
C GLY A 43 12.43 7.56 5.56
N GLN A 44 11.79 7.99 4.47
CA GLN A 44 12.02 9.30 3.86
C GLN A 44 11.53 10.45 4.75
N ALA A 45 10.36 10.32 5.36
CA ALA A 45 9.81 11.31 6.29
C ALA A 45 10.77 11.56 7.45
N VAL A 46 11.21 10.51 8.13
CA VAL A 46 12.15 10.60 9.27
C VAL A 46 13.51 11.13 8.82
N LYS A 47 14.05 10.65 7.69
CA LYS A 47 15.35 11.09 7.18
C LYS A 47 15.38 12.59 6.86
N ASN A 48 14.28 13.12 6.33
CA ASN A 48 14.18 14.51 5.94
C ASN A 48 13.62 15.41 7.08
N GLY A 49 13.11 14.83 8.17
CA GLY A 49 12.47 15.56 9.27
C GLY A 49 11.15 16.22 8.84
N LEU A 50 10.50 15.71 7.78
CA LEU A 50 9.30 16.27 7.16
C LEU A 50 8.14 15.28 7.22
N ASP A 51 6.97 15.77 7.59
CA ASP A 51 5.75 14.97 7.58
C ASP A 51 5.43 14.47 6.16
N ALA A 52 4.86 13.27 6.08
CA ALA A 52 4.42 12.69 4.82
C ALA A 52 2.99 12.18 4.93
N ARG A 53 2.17 12.49 3.93
CA ARG A 53 0.79 12.00 3.83
C ARG A 53 0.69 10.87 2.82
N ILE A 54 0.07 9.78 3.24
CA ILE A 54 -0.31 8.68 2.36
C ILE A 54 -1.78 8.81 2.03
N VAL A 55 -2.09 8.64 0.76
CA VAL A 55 -3.46 8.68 0.21
C VAL A 55 -3.71 7.40 -0.58
N SER A 56 -4.96 6.97 -0.63
CA SER A 56 -5.38 5.83 -1.42
C SER A 56 -6.72 6.09 -2.08
N THR A 57 -6.93 5.51 -3.26
CA THR A 57 -8.24 5.44 -3.92
C THR A 57 -8.70 4.00 -3.96
N THR A 58 -9.97 3.78 -3.68
CA THR A 58 -10.60 2.45 -3.63
C THR A 58 -11.14 2.01 -5.00
N GLY A 59 -11.48 0.75 -5.14
CA GLY A 59 -12.09 0.17 -6.33
C GLY A 59 -11.20 -0.83 -7.06
N ALA A 60 -11.64 -1.26 -8.23
CA ALA A 60 -10.91 -2.21 -9.09
C ALA A 60 -9.67 -1.59 -9.73
N ILE A 61 -9.68 -0.29 -9.94
CA ILE A 61 -8.56 0.49 -10.48
C ILE A 61 -8.09 1.46 -9.40
N TRP A 62 -7.43 0.93 -8.40
CA TRP A 62 -6.94 1.67 -7.24
C TRP A 62 -5.52 2.19 -7.43
N CYS A 63 -5.14 3.14 -6.60
CA CYS A 63 -3.77 3.61 -6.45
C CYS A 63 -3.48 3.97 -4.98
N VAL A 64 -2.22 3.97 -4.63
CA VAL A 64 -1.73 4.50 -3.34
C VAL A 64 -0.57 5.43 -3.65
N GLY A 65 -0.56 6.60 -3.05
CA GLY A 65 0.50 7.57 -3.23
C GLY A 65 0.94 8.20 -1.92
N ALA A 66 2.17 8.66 -1.88
CA ALA A 66 2.72 9.40 -0.76
C ALA A 66 3.20 10.78 -1.19
N ASN A 67 2.89 11.79 -0.38
CA ASN A 67 3.34 13.16 -0.58
C ASN A 67 4.04 13.68 0.67
N GLY A 68 5.23 14.23 0.52
CA GLY A 68 5.97 14.88 1.59
C GLY A 68 5.59 16.33 1.75
N ALA A 69 5.75 16.89 2.97
CA ALA A 69 5.63 18.30 3.19
C ALA A 69 6.70 19.04 2.36
N ALA A 70 6.27 19.99 1.53
CA ALA A 70 7.21 20.87 0.85
C ALA A 70 7.84 21.79 1.89
N VAL A 71 9.18 21.88 1.89
CA VAL A 71 9.89 22.91 2.66
C VAL A 71 9.75 24.22 1.90
N PRO A 72 9.07 25.24 2.44
CA PRO A 72 9.09 26.58 1.84
C PRO A 72 10.55 27.08 1.78
N ALA A 73 10.85 27.93 0.79
CA ALA A 73 12.13 28.64 0.72
C ALA A 73 12.27 29.54 1.96
N GLY A 74 12.79 29.00 3.06
CA GLY A 74 12.84 29.64 4.38
C GLY A 74 12.91 28.65 5.55
N GLY A 75 12.82 27.36 5.28
CA GLY A 75 13.29 26.30 6.21
C GLY A 75 12.31 25.78 7.26
N VAL A 76 11.06 26.22 7.30
CA VAL A 76 10.05 25.67 8.23
C VAL A 76 8.91 25.05 7.43
N ALA A 77 8.76 23.73 7.53
CA ALA A 77 7.58 23.06 7.00
C ALA A 77 6.35 23.50 7.81
N ALA A 78 5.49 24.28 7.21
CA ALA A 78 4.26 24.75 7.84
C ALA A 78 3.12 23.79 7.47
N GLY A 79 2.67 23.03 8.46
CA GLY A 79 1.42 22.28 8.40
C GLY A 79 1.52 20.85 7.82
N ASP A 80 0.37 20.18 7.78
CA ASP A 80 0.22 18.85 7.24
C ASP A 80 0.48 18.84 5.73
N PRO A 81 1.14 17.77 5.20
CA PRO A 81 1.32 17.63 3.77
C PRO A 81 -0.02 17.60 3.04
N ALA A 82 -0.09 18.28 1.90
CA ALA A 82 -1.29 18.25 1.06
C ALA A 82 -1.61 16.83 0.59
N ALA A 83 -2.88 16.51 0.45
CA ALA A 83 -3.29 15.29 -0.22
C ALA A 83 -2.88 15.36 -1.69
N CYS A 84 -2.28 14.28 -2.20
CA CYS A 84 -1.95 14.17 -3.62
C CYS A 84 -2.98 13.32 -4.36
N ALA A 85 -3.14 13.56 -5.64
CA ALA A 85 -4.00 12.74 -6.49
C ALA A 85 -3.17 11.61 -7.10
N CYS A 86 -3.15 10.44 -6.46
CA CYS A 86 -2.36 9.29 -6.96
C CYS A 86 -2.81 8.78 -8.34
N GLU A 87 -3.93 9.30 -8.83
CA GLU A 87 -4.45 9.05 -10.17
C GLU A 87 -3.74 9.86 -11.26
N THR A 88 -3.10 10.96 -10.86
CA THR A 88 -2.44 11.89 -11.76
C THR A 88 -0.93 11.75 -11.61
N GLY A 89 -0.23 11.48 -12.68
CA GLY A 89 1.23 11.36 -12.69
C GLY A 89 1.90 12.60 -12.10
N ASN A 90 3.00 12.39 -11.40
CA ASN A 90 3.79 13.43 -10.74
C ASN A 90 3.07 14.25 -9.64
N SER A 91 1.91 13.82 -9.18
CA SER A 91 1.17 14.49 -8.10
C SER A 91 1.66 14.08 -6.72
N CYS A 92 2.02 12.80 -6.54
CA CYS A 92 2.50 12.25 -5.28
C CYS A 92 4.03 12.19 -5.29
N ARG A 93 4.68 13.07 -4.54
CA ARG A 93 6.14 13.18 -4.54
C ARG A 93 6.70 13.22 -3.13
N MET A 94 7.80 12.51 -2.96
CA MET A 94 8.59 12.52 -1.74
C MET A 94 9.97 13.11 -2.01
N GLN A 95 10.52 13.85 -1.07
CA GLN A 95 11.88 14.34 -1.16
C GLN A 95 12.86 13.19 -0.90
N SER A 96 13.74 12.91 -1.86
CA SER A 96 14.86 12.00 -1.66
C SER A 96 15.92 12.62 -0.74
N GLY A 97 16.82 11.78 -0.22
CA GLY A 97 17.90 12.25 0.66
C GLY A 97 18.87 13.28 0.02
N GLU A 98 18.76 13.48 -1.28
CA GLU A 98 19.55 14.46 -2.05
C GLU A 98 18.75 15.74 -2.37
N GLY A 99 17.55 15.87 -1.79
CA GLY A 99 16.67 17.03 -2.00
C GLY A 99 15.85 17.00 -3.29
N THR A 100 16.04 15.99 -4.14
CA THR A 100 15.24 15.81 -5.36
C THR A 100 13.86 15.24 -5.03
N LEU A 101 12.82 15.70 -5.74
CA LEU A 101 11.48 15.16 -5.61
C LEU A 101 11.33 13.92 -6.50
N VAL A 102 11.06 12.80 -5.89
CA VAL A 102 10.83 11.51 -6.56
C VAL A 102 9.36 11.13 -6.43
N GLU A 103 8.77 10.64 -7.52
CA GLU A 103 7.40 10.14 -7.50
C GLU A 103 7.31 8.91 -6.59
N SER A 104 6.35 8.93 -5.68
CA SER A 104 6.08 7.86 -4.72
C SER A 104 4.64 7.39 -4.85
N VAL A 105 4.40 6.49 -5.80
CA VAL A 105 3.06 6.02 -6.14
C VAL A 105 3.06 4.55 -6.57
N ILE A 106 2.03 3.83 -6.18
CA ILE A 106 1.63 2.58 -6.81
C ILE A 106 0.58 2.96 -7.85
N PRO A 107 0.92 2.91 -9.15
CA PRO A 107 0.04 3.41 -10.19
C PRO A 107 -1.17 2.51 -10.39
N ARG A 108 -2.24 3.12 -10.91
CA ARG A 108 -3.49 2.44 -11.27
C ARG A 108 -3.22 1.28 -12.24
N GLY A 109 -3.90 0.16 -11.98
CA GLY A 109 -3.82 -1.01 -12.87
C GLY A 109 -2.55 -1.85 -12.77
N LYS A 110 -1.61 -1.52 -11.87
CA LYS A 110 -0.41 -2.33 -11.61
C LYS A 110 -0.76 -3.76 -11.19
N HIS A 111 -1.82 -3.92 -10.41
CA HIS A 111 -2.27 -5.21 -9.90
C HIS A 111 -3.65 -5.58 -10.45
N PRO A 112 -3.73 -6.21 -11.64
CA PRO A 112 -5.00 -6.61 -12.24
C PRO A 112 -5.67 -7.69 -11.39
N ARG A 113 -7.01 -7.64 -11.27
CA ARG A 113 -7.86 -8.54 -10.46
C ARG A 113 -7.66 -8.42 -8.94
N VAL A 114 -6.96 -7.40 -8.48
CA VAL A 114 -6.92 -7.02 -7.07
C VAL A 114 -7.70 -5.73 -6.91
N THR A 115 -8.66 -5.73 -6.01
CA THR A 115 -9.51 -4.58 -5.69
C THR A 115 -9.12 -4.02 -4.33
N MET A 116 -9.07 -2.71 -4.18
CA MET A 116 -8.97 -2.08 -2.88
C MET A 116 -10.36 -1.83 -2.33
N ALA A 117 -10.80 -2.67 -1.40
CA ALA A 117 -12.13 -2.58 -0.79
C ALA A 117 -12.24 -1.43 0.21
N ALA A 118 -11.16 -1.11 0.90
CA ALA A 118 -11.07 0.04 1.78
C ALA A 118 -9.65 0.61 1.77
N GLY A 119 -9.56 1.93 1.92
CA GLY A 119 -8.29 2.64 2.02
C GLY A 119 -8.42 3.81 3.00
N SER A 120 -7.36 4.07 3.74
CA SER A 120 -7.29 5.18 4.69
C SER A 120 -6.20 6.16 4.27
N ALA A 121 -6.48 7.45 4.45
CA ALA A 121 -5.46 8.47 4.39
C ALA A 121 -4.88 8.70 5.78
N PHE A 122 -3.56 8.73 5.90
CA PHE A 122 -2.88 8.97 7.17
C PHE A 122 -1.58 9.76 6.94
N ILE A 123 -1.08 10.35 8.02
CA ILE A 123 0.13 11.17 8.00
C ILE A 123 1.17 10.49 8.88
N ILE A 124 2.40 10.42 8.38
CA ILE A 124 3.58 9.96 9.11
C ILE A 124 4.34 11.20 9.56
N ASP A 125 4.57 11.29 10.88
CA ASP A 125 5.35 12.36 11.48
C ASP A 125 6.84 12.22 11.14
N GLY A 126 7.43 13.27 10.62
CA GLY A 126 8.82 13.26 10.18
C GLY A 126 9.83 13.24 11.30
N LYS A 127 9.46 13.58 12.54
CA LYS A 127 10.39 13.60 13.68
C LYS A 127 10.41 12.27 14.43
N LEU A 128 9.23 11.69 14.65
CA LEU A 128 9.06 10.49 15.46
C LEU A 128 8.80 9.22 14.62
N GLY A 129 8.42 9.38 13.35
CA GLY A 129 8.01 8.27 12.50
C GLY A 129 6.70 7.63 12.95
N THR A 130 5.91 8.33 13.78
CA THR A 130 4.59 7.89 14.22
C THR A 130 3.55 8.19 13.15
N ALA A 131 2.46 7.42 13.13
CA ALA A 131 1.38 7.63 12.19
C ALA A 131 0.14 8.18 12.90
N ARG A 132 -0.57 9.10 12.24
CA ARG A 132 -1.83 9.70 12.71
C ARG A 132 -2.87 9.74 11.60
N SER A 133 -4.14 9.81 11.96
CA SER A 133 -5.22 9.95 10.97
C SER A 133 -5.02 11.21 10.11
N GLY A 134 -5.28 11.12 8.82
CA GLY A 134 -5.16 12.22 7.87
C GLY A 134 -6.23 13.30 7.96
N THR A 135 -7.17 13.19 8.91
CA THR A 135 -8.30 14.12 9.09
C THR A 135 -8.22 14.84 10.42
N GLY A 136 -7.25 15.73 10.60
CA GLY A 136 -7.19 16.62 11.75
C GLY A 136 -5.97 16.46 12.66
N ALA A 137 -5.58 17.55 13.30
CA ALA A 137 -4.46 17.58 14.22
C ALA A 137 -4.79 16.80 15.51
N GLY A 138 -3.96 15.83 15.86
CA GLY A 138 -3.84 15.33 17.22
C GLY A 138 -4.45 13.98 17.56
N ALA A 139 -5.14 13.28 16.68
CA ALA A 139 -5.68 11.95 17.02
C ALA A 139 -4.68 10.84 16.68
N ILE A 140 -3.96 10.36 17.66
CA ILE A 140 -3.22 9.09 17.61
C ILE A 140 -4.22 7.94 17.79
N VAL A 141 -5.22 7.86 16.93
CA VAL A 141 -6.22 6.78 16.98
C VAL A 141 -6.14 6.06 15.66
N ASN A 142 -5.70 4.80 15.69
CA ASN A 142 -5.59 3.88 14.56
C ASN A 142 -5.48 4.61 13.22
N PRO A 143 -4.27 4.88 12.72
CA PRO A 143 -4.08 5.73 11.53
C PRO A 143 -4.77 5.19 10.30
N GLY A 144 -5.13 3.90 10.29
CA GLY A 144 -5.98 3.32 9.29
C GLY A 144 -5.53 1.94 8.83
N ALA A 145 -6.38 1.36 8.00
CA ALA A 145 -6.12 0.09 7.34
C ALA A 145 -6.40 0.21 5.85
N ILE A 146 -5.61 -0.51 5.07
CA ILE A 146 -5.85 -0.70 3.64
C ILE A 146 -6.26 -2.14 3.44
N ARG A 147 -7.42 -2.36 2.83
CA ARG A 147 -7.97 -3.69 2.58
C ARG A 147 -7.94 -3.99 1.09
N LEU A 148 -7.21 -5.03 0.74
CA LEU A 148 -7.08 -5.55 -0.61
C LEU A 148 -7.82 -6.87 -0.72
N THR A 149 -8.62 -7.02 -1.77
CA THR A 149 -9.41 -8.23 -2.03
C THR A 149 -9.14 -8.73 -3.42
N SER A 150 -9.18 -10.04 -3.58
CA SER A 150 -9.30 -10.73 -4.84
C SER A 150 -10.61 -11.53 -4.83
N GLU A 151 -10.80 -12.44 -5.76
CA GLU A 151 -12.04 -13.21 -5.88
C GLU A 151 -12.35 -14.03 -4.61
N ASN A 152 -11.32 -14.68 -4.01
CA ASN A 152 -11.48 -15.59 -2.88
C ASN A 152 -10.70 -15.18 -1.62
N TYR A 153 -9.83 -14.19 -1.70
CA TYR A 153 -8.91 -13.83 -0.63
C TYR A 153 -8.95 -12.35 -0.29
N GLU A 154 -8.66 -12.08 0.98
CA GLU A 154 -8.51 -10.73 1.51
C GLU A 154 -7.21 -10.61 2.31
N ILE A 155 -6.49 -9.51 2.11
CA ILE A 155 -5.36 -9.09 2.93
C ILE A 155 -5.63 -7.68 3.44
N ARG A 156 -5.35 -7.48 4.72
CA ARG A 156 -5.41 -6.18 5.37
C ARG A 156 -4.00 -5.72 5.74
N VAL A 157 -3.69 -4.49 5.39
CA VAL A 157 -2.47 -3.78 5.80
C VAL A 157 -2.88 -2.83 6.91
N ASP A 158 -2.54 -3.17 8.14
CA ASP A 158 -2.82 -2.35 9.32
C ASP A 158 -1.63 -1.47 9.64
N VAL A 159 -1.87 -0.19 9.85
CA VAL A 159 -0.84 0.78 10.25
C VAL A 159 -1.02 1.10 11.73
N THR A 160 0.02 0.86 12.51
CA THR A 160 0.00 1.15 13.94
C THR A 160 0.29 2.63 14.22
N PRO A 161 -0.07 3.17 15.38
CA PRO A 161 0.30 4.53 15.78
C PRO A 161 1.81 4.78 15.79
N LEU A 162 2.63 3.72 15.91
CA LEU A 162 4.09 3.80 15.80
C LEU A 162 4.60 3.90 14.35
N GLY A 163 3.70 3.97 13.37
CA GLY A 163 4.03 4.06 11.95
C GLY A 163 4.53 2.75 11.34
N GLN A 164 4.31 1.63 12.01
CA GLN A 164 4.62 0.30 11.48
C GLN A 164 3.41 -0.24 10.72
N ALA A 165 3.65 -0.81 9.56
CA ALA A 165 2.63 -1.50 8.78
C ALA A 165 2.82 -3.01 8.93
N THR A 166 1.71 -3.73 9.15
CA THR A 166 1.68 -5.19 9.27
C THR A 166 0.61 -5.78 8.37
N LEU A 167 0.85 -7.00 7.89
CA LEU A 167 -0.11 -7.74 7.07
C LEU A 167 -0.86 -8.73 7.94
N CYS A 168 -2.16 -8.78 7.77
CA CYS A 168 -2.99 -9.86 8.30
C CYS A 168 -4.09 -10.26 7.29
N THR A 169 -4.66 -11.44 7.48
CA THR A 169 -5.75 -11.95 6.64
C THR A 169 -6.91 -12.44 7.49
N PRO A 170 -8.16 -12.06 7.19
CA PRO A 170 -9.33 -12.64 7.83
C PRO A 170 -9.61 -14.09 7.37
N ASN A 171 -9.19 -14.41 6.15
CA ASN A 171 -9.32 -15.74 5.56
C ASN A 171 -7.97 -16.43 5.65
N SER A 172 -7.87 -17.56 6.31
CA SER A 172 -6.61 -18.29 6.48
C SER A 172 -5.85 -18.42 5.15
N MET A 173 -4.76 -17.67 5.01
CA MET A 173 -3.86 -17.70 3.87
C MET A 173 -2.47 -18.14 4.34
N ALA A 174 -1.89 -19.16 3.72
CA ALA A 174 -0.58 -19.66 4.12
C ALA A 174 0.48 -18.55 4.07
N GLY A 175 1.22 -18.39 5.17
CA GLY A 175 2.31 -17.41 5.28
C GLY A 175 1.90 -15.98 5.64
N ILE A 176 0.63 -15.74 5.99
CA ILE A 176 0.14 -14.47 6.55
C ILE A 176 -0.58 -14.77 7.85
N THR A 177 -0.33 -13.97 8.89
CA THR A 177 -0.98 -14.11 10.18
C THR A 177 -2.47 -13.78 10.10
N PRO A 178 -3.35 -14.49 10.85
CA PRO A 178 -4.75 -14.07 11.00
C PRO A 178 -4.84 -12.67 11.62
N CYS A 179 -5.87 -11.91 11.21
CA CYS A 179 -6.15 -10.60 11.83
C CYS A 179 -6.67 -10.72 13.27
#